data_48632241c7b3a8f912401130c32b7d77
#
_entry.id   48632241c7b3a8f912401130c32b7d77
#
_cell.length_a   1.000
_cell.length_b   1.000
_cell.length_c   1.000
_cell.angle_alpha   90.00
_cell.angle_beta   90.00
_cell.angle_gamma   90.00
#
_symmetry.space_group_name_H-M   'P 1'
#
loop_
_entity.id
_entity.type
_entity.pdbx_description
1 polymer ?
#
loop_
_entity_poly.entity_id
_entity_poly.type
_entity_poly.pdbx_seq_one_letter_code
_entity_poly.pdbx_strand_id
1 'polypeptide(L)'
;MTATDRHFLDLDTINANELRSIIDHAKELKNGKIVLDRPLAGKALAMMFEKPSTRTRVSFEVGMKQLGGDVVVLNNSELQMGRGESIADTARVLSRYVDCIMMRTFEREKIAEMAEFATVPVINGLTNSSHPCQLLADIMAFEEHLGPIGGKTVAWSGDGNNMASSWIHAAVKFNFNLRIACPAVHSPDTALFDWAMKNNGSVEMYEDPVEAVTGADCVVTDTWTSMGDGKENPHNQL
;
A
#
# COMPACT_ATOMS: atom_id res chain seq x y z
N MET A 1 -22.61 9.39 -4.71
CA MET A 1 -21.21 9.04 -4.96
C MET A 1 -21.21 8.05 -6.10
N THR A 2 -20.61 8.40 -7.21
CA THR A 2 -20.43 7.49 -8.35
C THR A 2 -19.36 6.45 -7.98
N ALA A 3 -19.36 5.27 -8.60
CA ALA A 3 -18.37 4.21 -8.33
C ALA A 3 -16.91 4.67 -8.56
N THR A 4 -16.71 5.72 -9.33
CA THR A 4 -15.43 6.36 -9.64
C THR A 4 -14.77 7.09 -8.46
N ASP A 5 -15.47 7.33 -7.34
CA ASP A 5 -14.94 8.10 -6.21
C ASP A 5 -14.31 7.23 -5.11
N ARG A 6 -14.09 5.93 -5.33
CA ARG A 6 -13.69 4.98 -4.26
C ARG A 6 -12.50 4.09 -4.61
N HIS A 7 -11.53 4.61 -5.36
CA HIS A 7 -10.29 3.87 -5.55
C HIS A 7 -9.38 3.97 -4.33
N PHE A 8 -8.65 2.90 -4.01
CA PHE A 8 -7.61 2.86 -2.99
C PHE A 8 -6.25 2.77 -3.66
N LEU A 9 -5.75 3.89 -4.19
CA LEU A 9 -4.52 3.94 -4.98
C LEU A 9 -3.29 4.27 -4.15
N ASP A 10 -3.42 5.22 -3.21
CA ASP A 10 -2.36 5.58 -2.28
C ASP A 10 -2.94 6.33 -1.07
N LEU A 11 -2.16 6.41 0.02
CA LEU A 11 -2.59 7.07 1.26
C LEU A 11 -2.74 8.58 1.08
N ASP A 12 -1.94 9.21 0.24
CA ASP A 12 -1.99 10.66 -0.02
C ASP A 12 -3.33 11.12 -0.59
N THR A 13 -3.99 10.27 -1.37
CA THR A 13 -5.25 10.57 -2.06
C THR A 13 -6.50 10.39 -1.20
N ILE A 14 -6.39 9.76 -0.04
CA ILE A 14 -7.52 9.43 0.84
C ILE A 14 -7.53 10.34 2.07
N ASN A 15 -8.72 10.71 2.53
CA ASN A 15 -8.87 11.51 3.73
C ASN A 15 -8.38 10.78 4.98
N ALA A 16 -7.69 11.48 5.90
CA ALA A 16 -7.14 10.88 7.12
C ALA A 16 -8.21 10.21 8.00
N ASN A 17 -9.40 10.79 8.12
CA ASN A 17 -10.50 10.20 8.88
C ASN A 17 -11.02 8.91 8.24
N GLU A 18 -11.02 8.83 6.92
CA GLU A 18 -11.41 7.62 6.18
C GLU A 18 -10.38 6.51 6.39
N LEU A 19 -9.07 6.82 6.27
CA LEU A 19 -7.99 5.86 6.59
C LEU A 19 -8.07 5.38 8.03
N ARG A 20 -8.35 6.29 8.98
CA ARG A 20 -8.56 5.94 10.39
C ARG A 20 -9.73 4.97 10.56
N SER A 21 -10.86 5.28 9.91
CA SER A 21 -12.06 4.42 9.95
C SER A 21 -11.79 3.02 9.41
N ILE A 22 -10.98 2.88 8.34
CA ILE A 22 -10.59 1.57 7.81
C ILE A 22 -9.84 0.74 8.85
N ILE A 23 -8.84 1.33 9.53
CA ILE A 23 -8.06 0.62 10.56
C ILE A 23 -8.94 0.26 11.76
N ASP A 24 -9.78 1.17 12.23
CA ASP A 24 -10.65 0.93 13.39
C ASP A 24 -11.65 -0.18 13.10
N HIS A 25 -12.26 -0.16 11.91
CA HIS A 25 -13.17 -1.22 11.47
C HIS A 25 -12.46 -2.58 11.34
N ALA A 26 -11.24 -2.59 10.80
CA ALA A 26 -10.43 -3.81 10.71
C ALA A 26 -10.10 -4.39 12.09
N LYS A 27 -9.77 -3.54 13.07
CA LYS A 27 -9.55 -3.96 14.47
C LYS A 27 -10.82 -4.54 15.10
N GLU A 28 -11.97 -3.92 14.87
CA GLU A 28 -13.26 -4.39 15.41
C GLU A 28 -13.63 -5.76 14.82
N LEU A 29 -13.41 -5.97 13.52
CA LEU A 29 -13.58 -7.27 12.87
C LEU A 29 -12.63 -8.32 13.43
N LYS A 30 -11.33 -8.00 13.53
CA LYS A 30 -10.31 -8.90 14.06
C LYS A 30 -10.59 -9.33 15.50
N ASN A 31 -11.08 -8.40 16.33
CA ASN A 31 -11.39 -8.63 17.74
C ASN A 31 -12.79 -9.23 17.97
N GLY A 32 -13.54 -9.56 16.92
CA GLY A 32 -14.89 -10.12 17.01
C GLY A 32 -15.94 -9.19 17.59
N LYS A 33 -15.67 -7.88 17.66
CA LYS A 33 -16.65 -6.87 18.10
C LYS A 33 -17.75 -6.65 17.07
N ILE A 34 -17.41 -6.81 15.80
CA ILE A 34 -18.33 -6.79 14.67
C ILE A 34 -18.35 -8.19 14.06
N VAL A 35 -19.53 -8.77 13.95
CA VAL A 35 -19.75 -10.01 13.22
C VAL A 35 -20.48 -9.65 11.93
N LEU A 36 -19.83 -9.86 10.81
CA LEU A 36 -20.40 -9.64 9.50
C LEU A 36 -20.91 -10.98 8.93
N ASP A 37 -22.19 -11.04 8.61
CA ASP A 37 -22.75 -12.21 7.92
C ASP A 37 -22.56 -12.04 6.40
N ARG A 38 -21.38 -12.49 5.90
CA ARG A 38 -21.01 -12.54 4.48
C ARG A 38 -21.30 -11.23 3.70
N PRO A 39 -20.74 -10.08 4.13
CA PRO A 39 -21.07 -8.76 3.55
C PRO A 39 -20.71 -8.65 2.06
N LEU A 40 -19.85 -9.53 1.55
CA LEU A 40 -19.44 -9.59 0.14
C LEU A 40 -20.04 -10.79 -0.60
N ALA A 41 -21.13 -11.38 -0.10
CA ALA A 41 -21.80 -12.47 -0.80
C ALA A 41 -22.25 -12.04 -2.20
N GLY A 42 -21.87 -12.83 -3.23
CA GLY A 42 -22.14 -12.54 -4.64
C GLY A 42 -21.24 -11.43 -5.24
N LYS A 43 -20.23 -10.96 -4.51
CA LYS A 43 -19.22 -10.02 -4.99
C LYS A 43 -17.95 -10.74 -5.43
N ALA A 44 -17.33 -10.27 -6.52
CA ALA A 44 -16.12 -10.82 -7.08
C ALA A 44 -14.99 -9.78 -7.08
N LEU A 45 -13.80 -10.21 -6.67
CA LEU A 45 -12.55 -9.45 -6.75
C LEU A 45 -11.66 -10.04 -7.84
N ALA A 46 -11.29 -9.25 -8.87
CA ALA A 46 -10.18 -9.60 -9.76
C ALA A 46 -8.86 -9.19 -9.11
N MET A 47 -7.92 -10.12 -9.00
CA MET A 47 -6.57 -9.86 -8.52
C MET A 47 -5.56 -10.02 -9.65
N MET A 48 -4.96 -8.92 -10.09
CA MET A 48 -4.02 -8.86 -11.20
C MET A 48 -2.59 -8.75 -10.68
N PHE A 49 -1.71 -9.69 -11.06
CA PHE A 49 -0.32 -9.75 -10.62
C PHE A 49 0.65 -9.69 -11.79
N GLU A 50 1.33 -8.57 -11.97
CA GLU A 50 2.53 -8.48 -12.80
C GLU A 50 3.80 -8.92 -12.05
N LYS A 51 3.79 -8.80 -10.71
CA LYS A 51 4.85 -9.29 -9.80
C LYS A 51 4.32 -10.43 -8.93
N PRO A 52 5.09 -11.51 -8.76
CA PRO A 52 4.73 -12.57 -7.80
C PRO A 52 4.55 -12.02 -6.38
N SER A 53 3.58 -12.55 -5.66
CA SER A 53 3.40 -12.24 -4.24
C SER A 53 2.59 -13.32 -3.54
N THR A 54 3.21 -14.04 -2.63
CA THR A 54 2.52 -15.05 -1.81
C THR A 54 1.62 -14.39 -0.78
N ARG A 55 2.17 -13.45 -0.01
CA ARG A 55 1.45 -12.79 1.11
C ARG A 55 0.25 -12.00 0.63
N THR A 56 0.41 -11.13 -0.36
CA THR A 56 -0.69 -10.34 -0.92
C THR A 56 -1.78 -11.24 -1.50
N ARG A 57 -1.39 -12.26 -2.27
CA ARG A 57 -2.35 -13.20 -2.85
C ARG A 57 -3.17 -13.90 -1.78
N VAL A 58 -2.51 -14.52 -0.80
CA VAL A 58 -3.20 -15.29 0.24
C VAL A 58 -4.06 -14.40 1.11
N SER A 59 -3.59 -13.21 1.53
CA SER A 59 -4.36 -12.33 2.40
C SER A 59 -5.63 -11.82 1.74
N PHE A 60 -5.57 -11.37 0.48
CA PHE A 60 -6.76 -10.94 -0.25
C PHE A 60 -7.72 -12.09 -0.54
N GLU A 61 -7.20 -13.25 -0.98
CA GLU A 61 -8.03 -14.41 -1.30
C GLU A 61 -8.76 -14.94 -0.06
N VAL A 62 -8.04 -15.09 1.06
CA VAL A 62 -8.64 -15.55 2.33
C VAL A 62 -9.60 -14.51 2.88
N GLY A 63 -9.23 -13.23 2.89
CA GLY A 63 -10.09 -12.14 3.34
C GLY A 63 -11.42 -12.08 2.57
N MET A 64 -11.36 -12.16 1.24
CA MET A 64 -12.57 -12.20 0.41
C MET A 64 -13.47 -13.40 0.74
N LYS A 65 -12.88 -14.60 0.90
CA LYS A 65 -13.63 -15.81 1.28
C LYS A 65 -14.25 -15.70 2.67
N GLN A 66 -13.54 -15.15 3.64
CA GLN A 66 -14.07 -14.93 4.99
C GLN A 66 -15.25 -13.94 4.99
N LEU A 67 -15.20 -12.94 4.12
CA LEU A 67 -16.30 -11.98 3.92
C LEU A 67 -17.40 -12.50 2.99
N GLY A 68 -17.28 -13.72 2.46
CA GLY A 68 -18.29 -14.39 1.63
C GLY A 68 -18.25 -14.07 0.14
N GLY A 69 -17.20 -13.37 -0.33
CA GLY A 69 -17.01 -13.05 -1.73
C GLY A 69 -16.16 -14.08 -2.47
N ASP A 70 -16.04 -13.90 -3.78
CA ASP A 70 -15.28 -14.73 -4.70
C ASP A 70 -14.04 -13.99 -5.22
N VAL A 71 -13.05 -14.74 -5.71
CA VAL A 71 -11.79 -14.21 -6.24
C VAL A 71 -11.46 -14.82 -7.58
N VAL A 72 -11.05 -13.98 -8.53
CA VAL A 72 -10.44 -14.37 -9.81
C VAL A 72 -9.00 -13.88 -9.79
N VAL A 73 -8.04 -14.82 -9.85
CA VAL A 73 -6.61 -14.49 -9.88
C VAL A 73 -6.12 -14.51 -11.33
N LEU A 74 -5.50 -13.42 -11.75
CA LEU A 74 -4.96 -13.22 -13.10
C LEU A 74 -3.45 -12.93 -12.99
N ASN A 75 -2.64 -13.88 -13.43
CA ASN A 75 -1.18 -13.71 -13.48
C ASN A 75 -0.76 -13.08 -14.81
N ASN A 76 0.42 -12.49 -14.85
CA ASN A 76 0.94 -11.81 -16.03
C ASN A 76 0.94 -12.69 -17.31
N SER A 77 1.16 -14.00 -17.16
CA SER A 77 1.12 -14.96 -18.29
C SER A 77 -0.30 -15.17 -18.87
N GLU A 78 -1.33 -14.88 -18.09
CA GLU A 78 -2.75 -15.05 -18.44
C GLU A 78 -3.37 -13.75 -18.96
N LEU A 79 -2.74 -12.61 -18.64
CA LEU A 79 -3.19 -11.29 -19.08
C LEU A 79 -2.78 -11.05 -20.54
N GLN A 80 -3.70 -10.44 -21.30
CA GLN A 80 -3.40 -9.96 -22.65
C GLN A 80 -2.78 -8.56 -22.65
N MET A 81 -2.70 -7.91 -21.47
CA MET A 81 -1.99 -6.65 -21.28
C MET A 81 -0.51 -6.80 -21.70
N GLY A 82 -0.02 -5.89 -22.53
CA GLY A 82 1.31 -6.00 -23.13
C GLY A 82 1.42 -6.95 -24.34
N ARG A 83 0.31 -7.63 -24.72
CA ARG A 83 0.21 -8.45 -25.93
C ARG A 83 -0.78 -7.87 -26.96
N GLY A 84 -1.05 -6.57 -26.87
CA GLY A 84 -1.93 -5.84 -27.78
C GLY A 84 -3.23 -5.33 -27.16
N GLU A 85 -3.60 -5.76 -25.94
CA GLU A 85 -4.71 -5.18 -25.17
C GLU A 85 -4.22 -4.02 -24.30
N SER A 86 -4.95 -2.90 -24.35
CA SER A 86 -4.66 -1.73 -23.53
C SER A 86 -5.14 -1.93 -22.10
N ILE A 87 -4.52 -1.24 -21.13
CA ILE A 87 -5.01 -1.20 -19.73
C ILE A 87 -6.44 -0.68 -19.68
N ALA A 88 -6.73 0.36 -20.46
CA ALA A 88 -8.07 0.96 -20.57
C ALA A 88 -9.14 -0.06 -21.02
N ASP A 89 -8.83 -0.91 -21.99
CA ASP A 89 -9.79 -1.92 -22.48
C ASP A 89 -9.94 -3.06 -21.46
N THR A 90 -8.84 -3.52 -20.87
CA THR A 90 -8.87 -4.49 -19.76
C THR A 90 -9.71 -3.96 -18.60
N ALA A 91 -9.57 -2.68 -18.20
CA ALA A 91 -10.36 -2.05 -17.16
C ALA A 91 -11.86 -2.07 -17.46
N ARG A 92 -12.23 -1.69 -18.69
CA ARG A 92 -13.63 -1.68 -19.15
C ARG A 92 -14.25 -3.08 -19.15
N VAL A 93 -13.50 -4.05 -19.65
CA VAL A 93 -13.96 -5.45 -19.73
C VAL A 93 -14.11 -6.06 -18.33
N LEU A 94 -13.08 -5.98 -17.49
CA LEU A 94 -13.14 -6.52 -16.12
C LEU A 94 -14.25 -5.89 -15.30
N SER A 95 -14.47 -4.59 -15.43
CA SER A 95 -15.56 -3.89 -14.74
C SER A 95 -16.96 -4.41 -15.06
N ARG A 96 -17.13 -5.23 -16.11
CA ARG A 96 -18.41 -5.87 -16.45
C ARG A 96 -18.58 -7.23 -15.77
N TYR A 97 -17.51 -7.81 -15.23
CA TYR A 97 -17.50 -9.13 -14.64
C TYR A 97 -17.32 -9.13 -13.13
N VAL A 98 -16.60 -8.13 -12.59
CA VAL A 98 -16.23 -8.11 -11.17
C VAL A 98 -16.70 -6.83 -10.48
N ASP A 99 -16.71 -6.84 -9.14
CA ASP A 99 -17.14 -5.70 -8.32
C ASP A 99 -15.96 -4.87 -7.81
N CYS A 100 -14.74 -5.39 -7.90
CA CYS A 100 -13.52 -4.70 -7.49
C CYS A 100 -12.31 -5.28 -8.25
N ILE A 101 -11.29 -4.46 -8.48
CA ILE A 101 -10.02 -4.88 -9.08
C ILE A 101 -8.90 -4.56 -8.10
N MET A 102 -8.05 -5.52 -7.76
CA MET A 102 -6.77 -5.30 -7.11
C MET A 102 -5.66 -5.50 -8.14
N MET A 103 -4.75 -4.54 -8.24
CA MET A 103 -3.62 -4.62 -9.17
C MET A 103 -2.30 -4.47 -8.42
N ARG A 104 -1.37 -5.39 -8.67
CA ARG A 104 0.03 -5.33 -8.23
C ARG A 104 0.92 -5.27 -9.46
N THR A 105 1.56 -4.12 -9.66
CA THR A 105 2.31 -3.80 -10.87
C THR A 105 3.65 -3.12 -10.55
N PHE A 106 4.34 -2.64 -11.56
CA PHE A 106 5.59 -1.89 -11.42
C PHE A 106 5.32 -0.38 -11.41
N GLU A 107 4.66 0.14 -12.44
CA GLU A 107 4.49 1.56 -12.67
C GLU A 107 3.19 2.07 -12.04
N ARG A 108 3.28 3.24 -11.37
CA ARG A 108 2.13 3.95 -10.80
C ARG A 108 1.12 4.35 -11.87
N GLU A 109 1.60 4.68 -13.05
CA GLU A 109 0.80 5.12 -14.19
C GLU A 109 -0.17 4.04 -14.66
N LYS A 110 0.24 2.78 -14.62
CA LYS A 110 -0.64 1.65 -14.99
C LYS A 110 -1.86 1.53 -14.08
N ILE A 111 -1.65 1.67 -12.77
CA ILE A 111 -2.77 1.57 -11.85
C ILE A 111 -3.65 2.83 -11.89
N ALA A 112 -3.07 3.98 -12.19
CA ALA A 112 -3.82 5.21 -12.42
C ALA A 112 -4.71 5.09 -13.68
N GLU A 113 -4.17 4.58 -14.79
CA GLU A 113 -4.94 4.31 -16.00
C GLU A 113 -6.04 3.26 -15.75
N MET A 114 -5.72 2.18 -15.01
CA MET A 114 -6.74 1.19 -14.62
C MET A 114 -7.89 1.86 -13.86
N ALA A 115 -7.60 2.73 -12.92
CA ALA A 115 -8.60 3.45 -12.13
C ALA A 115 -9.40 4.45 -12.96
N GLU A 116 -8.77 5.12 -13.93
CA GLU A 116 -9.44 6.08 -14.82
C GLU A 116 -10.54 5.42 -15.66
N PHE A 117 -10.28 4.19 -16.16
CA PHE A 117 -11.20 3.51 -17.08
C PHE A 117 -12.07 2.44 -16.42
N ALA A 118 -11.78 2.03 -15.18
CA ALA A 118 -12.62 1.12 -14.44
C ALA A 118 -13.91 1.80 -13.95
N THR A 119 -15.03 1.08 -13.97
CA THR A 119 -16.30 1.51 -13.38
C THR A 119 -16.54 0.87 -12.00
N VAL A 120 -15.56 0.15 -11.50
CA VAL A 120 -15.52 -0.49 -10.17
C VAL A 120 -14.31 0.00 -9.40
N PRO A 121 -14.29 -0.09 -8.06
CA PRO A 121 -13.12 0.28 -7.27
C PRO A 121 -11.85 -0.45 -7.69
N VAL A 122 -10.72 0.29 -7.67
CA VAL A 122 -9.38 -0.26 -7.91
C VAL A 122 -8.55 -0.11 -6.63
N ILE A 123 -7.87 -1.19 -6.25
CA ILE A 123 -7.00 -1.27 -5.06
C ILE A 123 -5.56 -1.45 -5.52
N ASN A 124 -4.67 -0.60 -5.00
CA ASN A 124 -3.23 -0.75 -5.17
C ASN A 124 -2.69 -1.88 -4.27
N GLY A 125 -2.37 -3.01 -4.87
CA GLY A 125 -1.72 -4.14 -4.20
C GLY A 125 -0.22 -3.96 -4.00
N LEU A 126 0.41 -3.09 -4.73
CA LEU A 126 1.78 -2.56 -4.68
C LEU A 126 2.18 -1.98 -6.05
N THR A 127 2.92 -0.88 -6.03
CA THR A 127 3.72 -0.39 -7.16
C THR A 127 5.17 -0.17 -6.72
N ASN A 128 6.05 0.25 -7.64
CA ASN A 128 7.41 0.69 -7.29
C ASN A 128 7.40 2.01 -6.49
N SER A 129 6.29 2.73 -6.48
CA SER A 129 6.16 4.02 -5.79
C SER A 129 5.52 3.92 -4.41
N SER A 130 4.64 2.93 -4.18
CA SER A 130 3.94 2.82 -2.89
C SER A 130 3.34 1.43 -2.62
N HIS A 131 3.06 1.18 -1.33
CA HIS A 131 2.38 -0.02 -0.85
C HIS A 131 1.36 0.32 0.25
N PRO A 132 0.25 0.99 -0.08
CA PRO A 132 -0.67 1.53 0.93
C PRO A 132 -1.33 0.46 1.80
N CYS A 133 -1.65 -0.72 1.25
CA CYS A 133 -2.25 -1.80 2.02
C CYS A 133 -1.31 -2.32 3.14
N GLN A 134 0.00 -2.41 2.86
CA GLN A 134 0.98 -2.81 3.87
C GLN A 134 1.04 -1.79 4.99
N LEU A 135 1.06 -0.49 4.67
CA LEU A 135 1.12 0.56 5.68
C LEU A 135 -0.08 0.56 6.63
N LEU A 136 -1.30 0.32 6.12
CA LEU A 136 -2.46 0.20 7.01
C LEU A 136 -2.31 -1.00 7.96
N ALA A 137 -1.76 -2.12 7.47
CA ALA A 137 -1.49 -3.29 8.30
C ALA A 137 -0.39 -3.01 9.34
N ASP A 138 0.69 -2.32 8.96
CA ASP A 138 1.79 -1.97 9.86
C ASP A 138 1.32 -1.01 10.97
N ILE A 139 0.53 0.01 10.63
CA ILE A 139 -0.07 0.92 11.62
C ILE A 139 -1.03 0.17 12.54
N MET A 140 -1.86 -0.71 12.00
CA MET A 140 -2.76 -1.54 12.81
C MET A 140 -1.96 -2.40 13.79
N ALA A 141 -0.89 -3.06 13.33
CA ALA A 141 -0.02 -3.87 14.17
C ALA A 141 0.70 -3.04 15.24
N PHE A 142 1.22 -1.86 14.87
CA PHE A 142 1.80 -0.92 15.83
C PHE A 142 0.81 -0.60 16.95
N GLU A 143 -0.42 -0.23 16.59
CA GLU A 143 -1.43 0.19 17.55
C GLU A 143 -1.98 -0.95 18.42
N GLU A 144 -1.91 -2.18 17.96
CA GLU A 144 -2.24 -3.36 18.76
C GLU A 144 -1.25 -3.58 19.93
N HIS A 145 0.00 -3.19 19.74
CA HIS A 145 1.07 -3.43 20.73
C HIS A 145 1.43 -2.19 21.56
N LEU A 146 1.36 -1.01 20.94
CA LEU A 146 1.89 0.24 21.53
C LEU A 146 0.83 1.33 21.72
N GLY A 147 -0.43 1.04 21.36
CA GLY A 147 -1.51 2.03 21.41
C GLY A 147 -1.46 3.01 20.22
N PRO A 148 -2.27 4.09 20.25
CA PRO A 148 -2.42 5.01 19.13
C PRO A 148 -1.08 5.54 18.59
N ILE A 149 -0.89 5.53 17.29
CA ILE A 149 0.36 5.97 16.64
C ILE A 149 0.51 7.50 16.62
N GLY A 150 -0.59 8.24 16.67
CA GLY A 150 -0.56 9.71 16.64
C GLY A 150 0.37 10.30 17.70
N GLY A 151 1.26 11.20 17.29
CA GLY A 151 2.27 11.83 18.16
C GLY A 151 3.46 10.95 18.53
N LYS A 152 3.50 9.69 18.12
CA LYS A 152 4.63 8.77 18.32
C LYS A 152 5.77 9.06 17.34
N THR A 153 6.94 8.48 17.59
CA THR A 153 8.09 8.56 16.69
C THR A 153 8.41 7.20 16.13
N VAL A 154 8.32 7.07 14.80
CA VAL A 154 8.74 5.88 14.04
C VAL A 154 10.05 6.19 13.33
N ALA A 155 11.03 5.30 13.43
CA ALA A 155 12.27 5.39 12.70
C ALA A 155 12.32 4.34 11.58
N TRP A 156 12.50 4.80 10.35
CA TRP A 156 12.82 3.97 9.19
C TRP A 156 14.34 3.85 9.04
N SER A 157 14.86 2.63 8.86
CA SER A 157 16.26 2.40 8.52
C SER A 157 16.35 1.48 7.32
N GLY A 158 16.80 2.01 6.19
CA GLY A 158 16.87 1.31 4.91
C GLY A 158 16.91 2.27 3.72
N ASP A 159 16.76 1.77 2.50
CA ASP A 159 16.68 2.59 1.31
C ASP A 159 15.34 3.33 1.17
N GLY A 160 15.33 4.40 0.38
CA GLY A 160 14.16 5.25 0.13
C GLY A 160 13.21 4.66 -0.90
N ASN A 161 12.87 3.39 -0.74
CA ASN A 161 12.01 2.64 -1.65
C ASN A 161 10.52 3.00 -1.51
N ASN A 162 9.65 2.22 -2.16
CA ASN A 162 8.19 2.39 -2.11
C ASN A 162 7.60 2.26 -0.69
N MET A 163 8.28 1.52 0.21
CA MET A 163 7.84 1.42 1.60
C MET A 163 8.17 2.70 2.37
N ALA A 164 9.39 3.26 2.22
CA ALA A 164 9.75 4.55 2.79
C ALA A 164 8.81 5.66 2.31
N SER A 165 8.48 5.69 0.99
CA SER A 165 7.51 6.63 0.41
C SER A 165 6.14 6.51 1.07
N SER A 166 5.67 5.29 1.28
CA SER A 166 4.38 5.03 1.92
C SER A 166 4.38 5.40 3.40
N TRP A 167 5.52 5.24 4.13
CA TRP A 167 5.67 5.71 5.51
C TRP A 167 5.62 7.23 5.61
N ILE A 168 6.14 7.97 4.60
CA ILE A 168 6.02 9.44 4.54
C ILE A 168 4.55 9.85 4.43
N HIS A 169 3.80 9.24 3.51
CA HIS A 169 2.36 9.51 3.39
C HIS A 169 1.61 9.17 4.69
N ALA A 170 1.93 8.04 5.31
CA ALA A 170 1.31 7.61 6.56
C ALA A 170 1.60 8.56 7.72
N ALA A 171 2.83 9.09 7.85
CA ALA A 171 3.21 10.04 8.90
C ALA A 171 2.31 11.28 8.89
N VAL A 172 2.04 11.82 7.69
CA VAL A 172 1.13 12.95 7.51
C VAL A 172 -0.31 12.57 7.87
N LYS A 173 -0.80 11.44 7.35
CA LYS A 173 -2.22 11.06 7.48
C LYS A 173 -2.60 10.63 8.89
N PHE A 174 -1.66 10.05 9.65
CA PHE A 174 -1.89 9.57 11.01
C PHE A 174 -1.21 10.44 12.08
N ASN A 175 -0.59 11.57 11.67
CA ASN A 175 -0.01 12.59 12.55
C ASN A 175 1.01 12.00 13.54
N PHE A 176 2.03 11.32 13.03
CA PHE A 176 3.17 10.85 13.81
C PHE A 176 4.49 11.39 13.24
N ASN A 177 5.57 11.34 14.05
CA ASN A 177 6.89 11.77 13.62
C ASN A 177 7.60 10.63 12.91
N LEU A 178 8.12 10.86 11.72
CA LEU A 178 8.89 9.90 10.96
C LEU A 178 10.34 10.37 10.83
N ARG A 179 11.28 9.54 11.28
CA ARG A 179 12.71 9.71 11.06
C ARG A 179 13.20 8.69 10.06
N ILE A 180 13.86 9.14 9.00
CA ILE A 180 14.34 8.27 7.92
C ILE A 180 15.87 8.27 7.93
N ALA A 181 16.46 7.13 8.26
CA ALA A 181 17.89 6.90 8.05
C ALA A 181 18.09 6.14 6.74
N CYS A 182 18.65 6.84 5.77
CA CYS A 182 18.85 6.32 4.43
C CYS A 182 20.15 6.90 3.86
N PRO A 183 21.03 6.07 3.23
CA PRO A 183 22.17 6.59 2.51
C PRO A 183 21.76 7.60 1.44
N ALA A 184 22.50 8.68 1.27
CA ALA A 184 22.14 9.77 0.36
C ALA A 184 21.86 9.31 -1.08
N VAL A 185 22.56 8.26 -1.54
CA VAL A 185 22.40 7.68 -2.89
C VAL A 185 21.07 6.90 -3.06
N HIS A 186 20.41 6.59 -1.97
CA HIS A 186 19.14 5.85 -1.93
C HIS A 186 17.99 6.68 -1.31
N SER A 187 18.19 7.98 -1.16
CA SER A 187 17.16 8.86 -0.56
C SER A 187 15.82 8.77 -1.30
N PRO A 188 14.70 8.83 -0.57
CA PRO A 188 13.40 9.00 -1.20
C PRO A 188 13.34 10.26 -2.07
N ASP A 189 12.39 10.31 -3.00
CA ASP A 189 12.16 11.49 -3.84
C ASP A 189 11.89 12.73 -2.97
N THR A 190 12.62 13.82 -3.27
CA THR A 190 12.47 15.11 -2.56
C THR A 190 11.06 15.67 -2.63
N ALA A 191 10.31 15.38 -3.68
CA ALA A 191 8.92 15.79 -3.84
C ALA A 191 8.01 15.24 -2.72
N LEU A 192 8.35 14.08 -2.12
CA LEU A 192 7.63 13.50 -0.99
C LEU A 192 7.80 14.34 0.29
N PHE A 193 9.01 14.83 0.54
CA PHE A 193 9.27 15.72 1.68
C PHE A 193 8.57 17.07 1.51
N ASP A 194 8.60 17.64 0.30
CA ASP A 194 7.87 18.87 -0.02
C ASP A 194 6.37 18.69 0.19
N TRP A 195 5.83 17.55 -0.22
CA TRP A 195 4.44 17.21 0.01
C TRP A 195 4.13 17.05 1.50
N ALA A 196 4.98 16.36 2.26
CA ALA A 196 4.81 16.18 3.71
C ALA A 196 4.81 17.53 4.43
N MET A 197 5.78 18.41 4.15
CA MET A 197 5.85 19.76 4.73
C MET A 197 4.60 20.60 4.41
N LYS A 198 4.14 20.56 3.16
CA LYS A 198 2.90 21.30 2.74
C LYS A 198 1.66 20.80 3.46
N ASN A 199 1.66 19.55 3.94
CA ASN A 199 0.55 18.92 4.65
C ASN A 199 0.79 18.82 6.17
N ASN A 200 1.71 19.64 6.73
CA ASN A 200 2.07 19.70 8.15
C ASN A 200 2.61 18.38 8.71
N GLY A 201 3.26 17.58 7.88
CA GLY A 201 3.91 16.34 8.31
C GLY A 201 5.23 16.60 9.01
N SER A 202 5.56 15.75 9.99
CA SER A 202 6.85 15.73 10.70
C SER A 202 7.70 14.60 10.13
N VAL A 203 8.55 14.89 9.15
CA VAL A 203 9.44 13.92 8.50
C VAL A 203 10.85 14.50 8.47
N GLU A 204 11.80 13.75 9.05
CA GLU A 204 13.20 14.18 9.18
C GLU A 204 14.13 13.12 8.56
N MET A 205 15.17 13.59 7.86
CA MET A 205 16.22 12.73 7.31
C MET A 205 17.45 12.70 8.22
N TYR A 206 18.04 11.52 8.34
CA TYR A 206 19.26 11.25 9.09
C TYR A 206 20.26 10.48 8.21
N GLU A 207 21.52 10.76 8.36
CA GLU A 207 22.60 9.96 7.74
C GLU A 207 23.00 8.79 8.65
N ASP A 208 23.03 9.03 9.98
CA ASP A 208 23.34 8.02 10.96
C ASP A 208 22.06 7.29 11.44
N PRO A 209 21.94 5.98 11.18
CA PRO A 209 20.80 5.20 11.65
C PRO A 209 20.69 5.14 13.19
N VAL A 210 21.81 5.27 13.92
CA VAL A 210 21.78 5.28 15.39
C VAL A 210 21.09 6.54 15.91
N GLU A 211 21.34 7.69 15.27
CA GLU A 211 20.65 8.93 15.62
C GLU A 211 19.14 8.84 15.34
N ALA A 212 18.78 8.30 14.18
CA ALA A 212 17.36 8.17 13.80
C ALA A 212 16.56 7.27 14.78
N VAL A 213 17.15 6.15 15.21
CA VAL A 213 16.44 5.18 16.07
C VAL A 213 16.48 5.53 17.55
N THR A 214 17.39 6.43 17.97
CA THR A 214 17.53 6.78 19.38
C THR A 214 16.26 7.47 19.89
N GLY A 215 15.61 6.85 20.87
CA GLY A 215 14.36 7.37 21.47
C GLY A 215 13.13 7.22 20.57
N ALA A 216 13.18 6.47 19.48
CA ALA A 216 12.00 6.14 18.68
C ALA A 216 11.10 5.11 19.42
N ASP A 217 9.79 5.25 19.26
CA ASP A 217 8.80 4.29 19.81
C ASP A 217 8.80 2.98 18.99
N CYS A 218 9.16 3.05 17.71
CA CYS A 218 9.22 1.90 16.80
C CYS A 218 10.33 2.09 15.76
N VAL A 219 11.01 0.99 15.42
CA VAL A 219 11.97 0.94 14.32
C VAL A 219 11.42 0.00 13.26
N VAL A 220 11.40 0.47 12.02
CA VAL A 220 10.92 -0.28 10.85
C VAL A 220 11.99 -0.34 9.77
N THR A 221 12.01 -1.44 9.04
CA THR A 221 12.87 -1.65 7.89
C THR A 221 12.18 -2.56 6.89
N ASP A 222 12.67 -2.63 5.67
CA ASP A 222 12.19 -3.54 4.63
C ASP A 222 13.27 -4.58 4.27
N THR A 223 12.95 -5.41 3.28
CA THR A 223 13.90 -6.40 2.76
C THR A 223 15.14 -5.73 2.17
N TRP A 224 16.29 -6.35 2.38
CA TRP A 224 17.59 -5.87 1.88
C TRP A 224 17.68 -5.87 0.36
N THR A 225 16.93 -6.72 -0.32
CA THR A 225 16.86 -6.83 -1.78
C THR A 225 15.42 -6.93 -2.20
N SER A 226 14.94 -5.97 -2.97
CA SER A 226 13.56 -5.94 -3.45
C SER A 226 13.31 -7.00 -4.53
N MET A 227 12.09 -7.54 -4.57
CA MET A 227 11.68 -8.44 -5.65
C MET A 227 11.66 -7.67 -6.99
N GLY A 228 12.57 -8.01 -7.87
CA GLY A 228 12.76 -7.34 -9.19
C GLY A 228 14.15 -6.73 -9.35
N ASP A 229 14.92 -6.59 -8.28
CA ASP A 229 16.32 -6.24 -8.36
C ASP A 229 17.08 -7.42 -8.94
N GLY A 230 17.89 -7.16 -9.98
CA GLY A 230 18.79 -8.18 -10.53
C GLY A 230 19.77 -8.67 -9.46
N LYS A 231 20.22 -9.92 -9.55
CA LYS A 231 21.16 -10.54 -8.59
C LYS A 231 22.48 -9.79 -8.45
N GLU A 232 22.75 -8.81 -9.28
CA GLU A 232 23.97 -7.99 -9.33
C GLU A 232 23.66 -6.49 -9.16
N ASN A 233 22.69 -6.13 -8.34
CA ASN A 233 22.51 -4.72 -8.04
C ASN A 233 23.69 -4.25 -7.15
N PRO A 234 24.64 -3.41 -7.67
CA PRO A 234 25.80 -2.94 -6.90
C PRO A 234 25.39 -2.18 -5.63
N HIS A 235 24.14 -1.72 -5.57
CA HIS A 235 23.59 -1.00 -4.43
C HIS A 235 23.36 -1.86 -3.19
N ASN A 236 23.37 -3.19 -3.32
CA ASN A 236 23.20 -4.12 -2.20
C ASN A 236 24.52 -4.50 -1.51
N GLN A 237 25.62 -3.85 -1.83
CA GLN A 237 26.97 -4.15 -1.31
C GLN A 237 27.52 -3.08 -0.34
N LEU A 238 26.66 -2.16 0.13
CA LEU A 238 27.06 -1.14 1.12
C LEU A 238 26.72 -1.57 2.55
#